data_7f4307f0e58b47bcf98e9a52b0bc282f
#
_entry.id   7f4307f0e58b47bcf98e9a52b0bc282f
#
_cell.length_a   1.000
_cell.length_b   1.000
_cell.length_c   1.000
_cell.angle_alpha   90.00
_cell.angle_beta   90.00
_cell.angle_gamma   90.00
#
_symmetry.space_group_name_H-M   'P 1'
#
loop_
_entity.id
_entity.type
_entity.pdbx_description
1 polymer ?
#
loop_
_entity_poly.entity_id
_entity_poly.type
_entity_poly.pdbx_seq_one_letter_code
_entity_poly.pdbx_strand_id
1 'polypeptide(L)'
;QKFAHIFYHSKVRFSPEEKRQIEGHYCTCKEGNGYQLFGWHNVWFPVYCCYELASIKDRTLFHSYADMVVAVEWNKDIAYFSSIIESMCRDLHCYCIQANSSGPGDSRVLQPTKSELRDIIKTKGGKNPCILAADINVAALREFQSLHYSLQKDSGGFKPTPPDFDREILKRKQDGTLFQWFKENSF
;
A
#
# COMPACT_ATOMS: atom_id res chain seq x y z
N GLN A 1 -5.34 22.08 22.50
CA GLN A 1 -5.97 21.30 21.42
C GLN A 1 -4.89 20.95 20.40
N LYS A 2 -4.57 19.66 20.23
CA LYS A 2 -3.73 19.21 19.11
C LYS A 2 -4.63 19.17 17.87
N PHE A 3 -4.37 20.03 16.90
CA PHE A 3 -5.05 19.97 15.62
C PHE A 3 -4.62 18.70 14.88
N ALA A 4 -5.56 18.06 14.17
CA ALA A 4 -5.24 16.95 13.28
C ALA A 4 -4.32 17.47 12.15
N HIS A 5 -3.22 16.80 11.91
CA HIS A 5 -2.41 17.07 10.73
C HIS A 5 -3.12 16.52 9.49
N ILE A 6 -3.30 17.38 8.49
CA ILE A 6 -3.88 17.01 7.21
C ILE A 6 -2.74 16.84 6.21
N PHE A 7 -2.63 15.65 5.63
CA PHE A 7 -1.69 15.36 4.55
C PHE A 7 -2.45 15.24 3.23
N TYR A 8 -1.84 15.73 2.16
CA TYR A 8 -2.40 15.69 0.83
C TYR A 8 -1.54 14.80 -0.07
N HIS A 9 -2.16 13.86 -0.76
CA HIS A 9 -1.57 13.18 -1.89
C HIS A 9 -2.10 13.81 -3.17
N SER A 10 -1.23 14.42 -3.96
CA SER A 10 -1.59 14.93 -5.29
C SER A 10 -1.44 13.79 -6.28
N LYS A 11 -2.53 13.41 -6.94
CA LYS A 11 -2.55 12.29 -7.89
C LYS A 11 -1.51 12.50 -8.99
N VAL A 12 -0.63 11.53 -9.17
CA VAL A 12 0.50 11.59 -10.12
C VAL A 12 0.09 11.09 -11.50
N ARG A 13 -0.83 10.10 -11.57
CA ARG A 13 -1.27 9.51 -12.84
C ARG A 13 -2.78 9.45 -12.93
N PHE A 14 -3.31 10.05 -13.98
CA PHE A 14 -4.73 9.97 -14.34
C PHE A 14 -4.92 8.94 -15.44
N SER A 15 -6.01 8.17 -15.36
CA SER A 15 -6.41 7.31 -16.47
C SER A 15 -6.87 8.16 -17.68
N PRO A 16 -6.84 7.60 -18.91
CA PRO A 16 -7.35 8.31 -20.07
C PRO A 16 -8.82 8.75 -19.92
N GLU A 17 -9.63 7.95 -19.23
CA GLU A 17 -11.05 8.28 -18.99
C GLU A 17 -11.19 9.44 -18.00
N GLU A 18 -10.43 9.44 -16.88
CA GLU A 18 -10.42 10.56 -15.95
C GLU A 18 -10.00 11.86 -16.63
N LYS A 19 -8.95 11.82 -17.47
CA LYS A 19 -8.50 12.99 -18.23
C LYS A 19 -9.62 13.53 -19.12
N ARG A 20 -10.30 12.67 -19.89
CA ARG A 20 -11.42 13.07 -20.74
C ARG A 20 -12.57 13.68 -19.95
N GLN A 21 -12.93 13.12 -18.81
CA GLN A 21 -13.99 13.65 -17.95
C GLN A 21 -13.64 15.03 -17.38
N ILE A 22 -12.41 15.20 -16.86
CA ILE A 22 -11.96 16.48 -16.29
C ILE A 22 -11.89 17.55 -17.38
N GLU A 23 -11.34 17.25 -18.54
CA GLU A 23 -11.24 18.15 -19.69
C GLU A 23 -12.61 18.49 -20.26
N GLY A 24 -13.55 17.55 -20.29
CA GLY A 24 -14.94 17.76 -20.69
C GLY A 24 -15.69 18.75 -19.79
N HIS A 25 -15.21 18.99 -18.57
CA HIS A 25 -15.71 20.03 -17.65
C HIS A 25 -14.90 21.33 -17.69
N TYR A 26 -14.13 21.57 -18.76
CA TYR A 26 -13.27 22.75 -18.93
C TYR A 26 -12.19 22.90 -17.84
N CYS A 27 -11.78 21.77 -17.23
CA CYS A 27 -10.71 21.72 -16.25
C CYS A 27 -9.45 21.07 -16.84
N THR A 28 -8.30 21.37 -16.26
CA THR A 28 -7.02 20.74 -16.64
C THR A 28 -6.57 19.77 -15.58
N CYS A 29 -6.07 18.61 -15.99
CA CYS A 29 -5.42 17.67 -15.08
C CYS A 29 -4.06 18.21 -14.67
N LYS A 30 -3.88 18.53 -13.40
CA LYS A 30 -2.57 18.85 -12.83
C LYS A 30 -2.03 17.61 -12.14
N GLU A 31 -1.05 16.96 -12.76
CA GLU A 31 -0.37 15.80 -12.17
C GLU A 31 0.50 16.23 -10.99
N GLY A 32 0.56 15.40 -9.95
CA GLY A 32 1.45 15.58 -8.81
C GLY A 32 2.92 15.35 -9.19
N ASN A 33 3.84 15.90 -8.42
CA ASN A 33 5.28 15.83 -8.69
C ASN A 33 5.94 14.51 -8.25
N GLY A 34 5.21 13.65 -7.55
CA GLY A 34 5.74 12.36 -7.07
C GLY A 34 4.90 11.77 -5.94
N TYR A 35 5.35 10.61 -5.49
CA TYR A 35 4.72 9.85 -4.42
C TYR A 35 5.35 10.19 -3.07
N GLN A 36 4.56 10.05 -2.01
CA GLN A 36 4.97 10.34 -0.65
C GLN A 36 4.91 9.08 0.20
N LEU A 37 5.91 8.92 1.06
CA LEU A 37 5.90 7.93 2.13
C LEU A 37 5.49 8.63 3.44
N PHE A 38 4.35 8.24 3.98
CA PHE A 38 3.85 8.77 5.24
C PHE A 38 4.36 7.95 6.42
N GLY A 39 4.76 8.63 7.50
CA GLY A 39 5.12 7.99 8.77
C GLY A 39 4.13 8.39 9.87
N TRP A 40 3.44 7.41 10.48
CA TRP A 40 2.51 7.63 11.57
C TRP A 40 2.70 6.58 12.67
N HIS A 41 3.01 7.02 13.88
CA HIS A 41 3.33 6.10 14.99
C HIS A 41 4.34 5.01 14.62
N ASN A 42 5.38 5.39 13.90
CA ASN A 42 6.41 4.48 13.36
C ASN A 42 5.87 3.42 12.37
N VAL A 43 4.69 3.61 11.81
CA VAL A 43 4.18 2.81 10.68
C VAL A 43 4.35 3.62 9.41
N TRP A 44 4.93 3.02 8.37
CA TRP A 44 5.30 3.69 7.13
C TRP A 44 4.44 3.21 5.98
N PHE A 45 3.80 4.14 5.26
CA PHE A 45 2.88 3.78 4.18
C PHE A 45 2.79 4.83 3.09
N PRO A 46 2.79 4.43 1.80
CA PRO A 46 2.35 5.25 0.69
C PRO A 46 0.84 5.14 0.49
N VAL A 47 0.29 6.14 -0.20
CA VAL A 47 -1.09 6.13 -0.70
C VAL A 47 -1.06 6.17 -2.23
N TYR A 48 -1.82 5.30 -2.88
CA TYR A 48 -2.00 5.28 -4.33
C TYR A 48 -3.47 5.47 -4.70
N CYS A 49 -3.72 6.27 -5.72
CA CYS A 49 -5.06 6.54 -6.22
C CYS A 49 -5.31 5.82 -7.55
N CYS A 50 -6.05 4.71 -7.50
CA CYS A 50 -6.60 3.99 -8.65
C CYS A 50 -5.55 3.71 -9.75
N TYR A 51 -5.58 4.45 -10.86
CA TYR A 51 -4.72 4.23 -12.03
C TYR A 51 -3.21 4.34 -11.75
N GLU A 52 -2.81 4.95 -10.65
CA GLU A 52 -1.40 4.98 -10.21
C GLU A 52 -0.83 3.57 -9.98
N LEU A 53 -1.70 2.64 -9.56
CA LEU A 53 -1.34 1.24 -9.37
C LEU A 53 -0.99 0.50 -10.67
N ALA A 54 -1.41 1.01 -11.83
CA ALA A 54 -1.08 0.39 -13.11
C ALA A 54 0.40 0.50 -13.50
N SER A 55 1.12 1.46 -12.90
CA SER A 55 2.56 1.64 -13.14
C SER A 55 3.41 0.73 -12.26
N ILE A 56 4.08 -0.25 -12.86
CA ILE A 56 4.99 -1.15 -12.13
C ILE A 56 6.11 -0.37 -11.46
N LYS A 57 6.71 0.58 -12.17
CA LYS A 57 7.79 1.42 -11.66
C LYS A 57 7.38 2.17 -10.40
N ASP A 58 6.18 2.75 -10.40
CA ASP A 58 5.72 3.57 -9.27
C ASP A 58 5.34 2.69 -8.08
N ARG A 59 4.79 1.50 -8.31
CA ARG A 59 4.46 0.54 -7.25
C ARG A 59 5.67 0.05 -6.44
N THR A 60 6.85 0.02 -7.04
CA THR A 60 8.07 -0.48 -6.38
C THR A 60 8.87 0.59 -5.65
N LEU A 61 8.48 1.87 -5.75
CA LEU A 61 9.21 3.00 -5.14
C LEU A 61 9.47 2.83 -3.64
N PHE A 62 8.56 2.21 -2.92
CA PHE A 62 8.64 2.05 -1.47
C PHE A 62 8.93 0.60 -1.04
N HIS A 63 9.56 -0.18 -1.94
CA HIS A 63 10.03 -1.52 -1.61
C HIS A 63 10.95 -1.47 -0.37
N SER A 64 10.73 -2.37 0.59
CA SER A 64 11.37 -2.43 1.92
C SER A 64 11.01 -1.27 2.88
N TYR A 65 10.58 -0.11 2.40
CA TYR A 65 10.19 1.01 3.25
C TYR A 65 8.78 0.87 3.82
N ALA A 66 7.82 0.45 3.00
CA ALA A 66 6.43 0.35 3.40
C ALA A 66 6.17 -0.81 4.38
N ASP A 67 5.39 -0.55 5.41
CA ASP A 67 4.78 -1.57 6.28
C ASP A 67 3.38 -1.92 5.78
N MET A 68 2.70 -0.94 5.19
CA MET A 68 1.43 -1.14 4.50
C MET A 68 1.33 -0.19 3.31
N VAL A 69 0.49 -0.54 2.36
CA VAL A 69 0.08 0.31 1.24
C VAL A 69 -1.40 0.61 1.36
N VAL A 70 -1.79 1.85 1.14
CA VAL A 70 -3.19 2.25 1.06
C VAL A 70 -3.52 2.55 -0.40
N ALA A 71 -4.50 1.85 -0.95
CA ALA A 71 -5.02 2.01 -2.30
C ALA A 71 -6.47 2.51 -2.26
N VAL A 72 -6.73 3.67 -2.82
CA VAL A 72 -8.08 4.24 -2.93
C VAL A 72 -8.50 4.18 -4.39
N GLU A 73 -9.64 3.52 -4.66
CA GLU A 73 -10.04 3.18 -6.01
C GLU A 73 -11.49 3.55 -6.32
N TRP A 74 -11.73 3.92 -7.54
CA TRP A 74 -13.04 3.94 -8.17
C TRP A 74 -12.97 3.12 -9.44
N ASN A 75 -13.02 1.80 -9.28
CA ASN A 75 -12.63 0.90 -10.32
C ASN A 75 -13.63 -0.23 -10.54
N LYS A 76 -13.98 -0.47 -11.80
CA LYS A 76 -14.88 -1.56 -12.23
C LYS A 76 -14.12 -2.82 -12.67
N ASP A 77 -12.86 -2.68 -13.07
CA ASP A 77 -12.01 -3.80 -13.47
C ASP A 77 -11.37 -4.47 -12.23
N ILE A 78 -12.23 -5.10 -11.46
CA ILE A 78 -11.87 -5.73 -10.18
C ILE A 78 -10.79 -6.77 -10.37
N ALA A 79 -10.88 -7.62 -11.39
CA ALA A 79 -9.95 -8.73 -11.57
C ALA A 79 -8.52 -8.24 -11.80
N TYR A 80 -8.34 -7.22 -12.63
CA TYR A 80 -7.03 -6.63 -12.91
C TYR A 80 -6.42 -5.97 -11.69
N PHE A 81 -7.17 -5.10 -11.00
CA PHE A 81 -6.65 -4.39 -9.84
C PHE A 81 -6.47 -5.29 -8.62
N SER A 82 -7.31 -6.31 -8.45
CA SER A 82 -7.09 -7.35 -7.45
C SER A 82 -5.75 -8.05 -7.65
N SER A 83 -5.43 -8.44 -8.89
CA SER A 83 -4.15 -9.08 -9.21
C SER A 83 -2.96 -8.16 -8.91
N ILE A 84 -3.10 -6.86 -9.20
CA ILE A 84 -2.08 -5.86 -8.89
C ILE A 84 -1.83 -5.76 -7.39
N ILE A 85 -2.87 -5.59 -6.59
CA ILE A 85 -2.75 -5.44 -5.13
C ILE A 85 -2.21 -6.72 -4.49
N GLU A 86 -2.63 -7.88 -4.98
CA GLU A 86 -2.13 -9.18 -4.53
C GLU A 86 -0.64 -9.35 -4.80
N SER A 87 -0.20 -9.00 -6.01
CA SER A 87 1.20 -8.97 -6.38
C SER A 87 1.98 -8.00 -5.50
N MET A 88 1.48 -6.77 -5.37
CA MET A 88 2.11 -5.71 -4.59
C MET A 88 2.30 -6.09 -3.12
N CYS A 89 1.29 -6.70 -2.51
CA CYS A 89 1.36 -7.20 -1.13
C CYS A 89 2.53 -8.19 -0.95
N ARG A 90 2.78 -9.05 -1.95
CA ARG A 90 3.84 -10.05 -1.93
C ARG A 90 5.20 -9.47 -2.31
N ASP A 91 5.24 -8.64 -3.34
CA ASP A 91 6.47 -8.06 -3.90
C ASP A 91 7.10 -7.03 -2.95
N LEU A 92 6.27 -6.19 -2.30
CA LEU A 92 6.73 -5.26 -1.27
C LEU A 92 6.82 -5.90 0.12
N HIS A 93 6.27 -7.10 0.30
CA HIS A 93 6.18 -7.82 1.57
C HIS A 93 5.59 -6.96 2.70
N CYS A 94 4.44 -6.36 2.46
CA CYS A 94 3.74 -5.46 3.37
C CYS A 94 2.23 -5.73 3.38
N TYR A 95 1.50 -5.16 4.34
CA TYR A 95 0.04 -5.16 4.30
C TYR A 95 -0.45 -4.29 3.14
N CYS A 96 -1.61 -4.63 2.56
CA CYS A 96 -2.30 -3.77 1.61
C CYS A 96 -3.72 -3.51 2.05
N ILE A 97 -4.12 -2.24 2.06
CA ILE A 97 -5.47 -1.78 2.36
C ILE A 97 -6.06 -1.23 1.08
N GLN A 98 -7.00 -1.95 0.48
CA GLN A 98 -7.68 -1.55 -0.74
C GLN A 98 -9.09 -1.08 -0.40
N ALA A 99 -9.39 0.16 -0.74
CA ALA A 99 -10.72 0.78 -0.61
C ALA A 99 -11.24 1.13 -1.99
N ASN A 100 -12.19 0.35 -2.51
CA ASN A 100 -12.87 0.61 -3.78
C ASN A 100 -14.27 1.14 -3.52
N SER A 101 -14.87 1.76 -4.54
CA SER A 101 -16.28 2.19 -4.49
C SER A 101 -17.21 1.00 -4.24
N SER A 102 -18.30 1.24 -3.51
CA SER A 102 -19.20 0.18 -3.02
C SER A 102 -19.84 -0.65 -4.14
N GLY A 103 -20.18 -0.05 -5.27
CA GLY A 103 -20.82 -0.76 -6.37
C GLY A 103 -20.02 -1.95 -6.90
N PRO A 104 -18.80 -1.74 -7.43
CA PRO A 104 -17.91 -2.83 -7.82
C PRO A 104 -17.45 -3.68 -6.62
N GLY A 105 -17.16 -3.05 -5.48
CA GLY A 105 -16.70 -3.71 -4.28
C GLY A 105 -15.22 -4.09 -4.33
N ASP A 106 -14.89 -5.24 -3.74
CA ASP A 106 -13.53 -5.77 -3.58
C ASP A 106 -12.64 -4.96 -2.63
N SER A 107 -13.26 -4.12 -1.75
CA SER A 107 -12.52 -3.49 -0.67
C SER A 107 -12.04 -4.56 0.31
N ARG A 108 -10.75 -4.49 0.70
CA ARG A 108 -10.12 -5.54 1.49
C ARG A 108 -8.85 -5.11 2.21
N VAL A 109 -8.44 -5.89 3.19
CA VAL A 109 -7.13 -5.82 3.84
C VAL A 109 -6.41 -7.13 3.59
N LEU A 110 -5.18 -7.03 3.06
CA LEU A 110 -4.34 -8.18 2.72
C LEU A 110 -3.09 -8.21 3.59
N GLN A 111 -2.55 -9.41 3.76
CA GLN A 111 -1.25 -9.68 4.38
C GLN A 111 -0.36 -10.54 3.47
N PRO A 112 0.98 -10.44 3.56
CA PRO A 112 1.90 -11.15 2.68
C PRO A 112 2.08 -12.62 3.11
N THR A 113 1.01 -13.41 3.02
CA THR A 113 0.99 -14.83 3.39
C THR A 113 0.55 -15.73 2.23
N LYS A 114 0.23 -16.99 2.49
CA LYS A 114 -0.31 -17.93 1.51
C LYS A 114 -1.60 -17.39 0.90
N SER A 115 -1.84 -17.72 -0.37
CA SER A 115 -2.98 -17.15 -1.13
C SER A 115 -4.32 -17.37 -0.47
N GLU A 116 -4.52 -18.52 0.15
CA GLU A 116 -5.74 -18.90 0.86
C GLU A 116 -5.97 -18.15 2.19
N LEU A 117 -4.92 -17.55 2.76
CA LEU A 117 -4.95 -16.81 4.03
C LEU A 117 -4.65 -15.33 3.86
N ARG A 118 -4.49 -14.87 2.62
CA ARG A 118 -4.03 -13.52 2.32
C ARG A 118 -5.04 -12.45 2.68
N ASP A 119 -6.33 -12.65 2.39
CA ASP A 119 -7.38 -11.69 2.71
C ASP A 119 -7.74 -11.78 4.19
N ILE A 120 -7.35 -10.79 4.99
CA ILE A 120 -7.78 -10.68 6.40
C ILE A 120 -9.27 -10.39 6.45
N ILE A 121 -9.72 -9.47 5.59
CA ILE A 121 -11.13 -9.16 5.39
C ILE A 121 -11.34 -8.71 3.93
N LYS A 122 -12.50 -9.05 3.36
CA LYS A 122 -12.89 -8.70 2.00
C LYS A 122 -14.39 -8.53 1.88
N THR A 123 -14.85 -7.53 1.11
CA THR A 123 -16.27 -7.35 0.79
C THR A 123 -16.59 -7.72 -0.65
N LYS A 124 -17.83 -8.09 -0.89
CA LYS A 124 -18.44 -8.09 -2.22
C LYS A 124 -19.02 -6.70 -2.53
N GLY A 125 -19.17 -6.36 -3.81
CA GLY A 125 -19.85 -5.17 -4.24
C GLY A 125 -21.33 -5.17 -3.86
N GLY A 126 -21.91 -3.98 -3.75
CA GLY A 126 -23.32 -3.78 -3.41
C GLY A 126 -23.73 -2.32 -3.45
N LYS A 127 -25.02 -2.07 -3.27
CA LYS A 127 -25.58 -0.71 -3.32
C LYS A 127 -25.31 0.10 -2.04
N ASN A 128 -25.14 -0.60 -0.91
CA ASN A 128 -24.97 0.07 0.38
C ASN A 128 -23.50 0.29 0.70
N PRO A 129 -23.12 1.47 1.20
CA PRO A 129 -21.79 1.69 1.72
C PRO A 129 -21.56 0.80 2.95
N CYS A 130 -20.33 0.35 3.13
CA CYS A 130 -19.92 -0.40 4.32
C CYS A 130 -18.59 0.11 4.84
N ILE A 131 -18.35 -0.14 6.12
CA ILE A 131 -17.07 0.10 6.77
C ILE A 131 -16.46 -1.26 7.08
N LEU A 132 -15.20 -1.45 6.69
CA LEU A 132 -14.40 -2.61 7.07
C LEU A 132 -13.43 -2.20 8.18
N ALA A 133 -13.30 -3.05 9.17
CA ALA A 133 -12.27 -2.91 10.19
C ALA A 133 -11.55 -4.25 10.35
N ALA A 134 -10.22 -4.18 10.39
CA ALA A 134 -9.37 -5.34 10.61
C ALA A 134 -8.13 -4.91 11.40
N ASP A 135 -7.64 -5.80 12.24
CA ASP A 135 -6.37 -5.61 12.95
C ASP A 135 -5.22 -6.08 12.06
N ILE A 136 -4.16 -5.28 11.99
CA ILE A 136 -2.88 -5.64 11.37
C ILE A 136 -1.78 -5.61 12.43
N ASN A 137 -0.86 -6.57 12.36
CA ASN A 137 0.25 -6.65 13.31
C ASN A 137 1.59 -6.31 12.62
N VAL A 138 1.90 -5.02 12.53
CA VAL A 138 3.14 -4.54 11.91
C VAL A 138 4.38 -5.01 12.67
N ALA A 139 4.30 -5.14 14.00
CA ALA A 139 5.42 -5.62 14.80
C ALA A 139 5.76 -7.08 14.46
N ALA A 140 4.76 -7.96 14.41
CA ALA A 140 4.95 -9.36 14.01
C ALA A 140 5.48 -9.50 12.58
N LEU A 141 5.01 -8.65 11.65
CA LEU A 141 5.53 -8.64 10.28
C LEU A 141 7.01 -8.29 10.25
N ARG A 142 7.43 -7.24 10.96
CA ARG A 142 8.84 -6.80 11.04
C ARG A 142 9.73 -7.83 11.74
N GLU A 143 9.24 -8.46 12.80
CA GLU A 143 9.92 -9.55 13.48
C GLU A 143 10.18 -10.72 12.51
N PHE A 144 9.14 -11.14 11.79
CA PHE A 144 9.28 -12.17 10.75
C PHE A 144 10.29 -11.76 9.66
N GLN A 145 10.24 -10.52 9.18
CA GLN A 145 11.16 -10.00 8.16
C GLN A 145 12.63 -10.00 8.63
N SER A 146 12.87 -9.90 9.94
CA SER A 146 14.23 -9.94 10.52
C SER A 146 14.82 -11.34 10.58
N LEU A 147 14.01 -12.39 10.51
CA LEU A 147 14.47 -13.77 10.54
C LEU A 147 15.34 -14.12 9.33
N HIS A 148 16.27 -15.03 9.50
CA HIS A 148 16.97 -15.64 8.39
C HIS A 148 16.01 -16.40 7.48
N TYR A 149 16.31 -16.46 6.18
CA TYR A 149 15.41 -17.03 5.16
C TYR A 149 14.94 -18.46 5.47
N SER A 150 15.78 -19.31 6.01
CA SER A 150 15.40 -20.68 6.42
C SER A 150 14.31 -20.66 7.50
N LEU A 151 14.46 -19.81 8.51
CA LEU A 151 13.51 -19.67 9.60
C LEU A 151 12.17 -19.06 9.10
N GLN A 152 12.22 -18.16 8.12
CA GLN A 152 11.03 -17.62 7.49
C GLN A 152 10.21 -18.72 6.79
N LYS A 153 10.88 -19.71 6.17
CA LYS A 153 10.20 -20.86 5.55
C LYS A 153 9.50 -21.75 6.55
N ASP A 154 10.12 -21.93 7.71
CA ASP A 154 9.64 -22.87 8.74
C ASP A 154 8.55 -22.26 9.63
N SER A 155 8.53 -20.95 9.81
CA SER A 155 7.64 -20.27 10.77
C SER A 155 6.16 -20.20 10.32
N GLY A 156 5.85 -20.31 9.04
CA GLY A 156 4.49 -20.46 8.50
C GLY A 156 3.53 -19.26 8.59
N GLY A 157 3.89 -18.18 9.28
CA GLY A 157 3.01 -17.02 9.50
C GLY A 157 2.87 -16.14 8.24
N PHE A 158 4.00 -15.77 7.68
CA PHE A 158 4.08 -15.00 6.44
C PHE A 158 4.84 -15.78 5.37
N LYS A 159 4.78 -15.36 4.14
CA LYS A 159 5.68 -15.89 3.10
C LYS A 159 7.07 -15.27 3.26
N PRO A 160 8.15 -15.95 2.84
CA PRO A 160 9.48 -15.35 2.88
C PRO A 160 9.57 -14.02 2.14
N THR A 161 10.42 -13.14 2.66
CA THR A 161 10.73 -11.84 2.03
C THR A 161 11.28 -12.04 0.62
N PRO A 162 11.02 -11.09 -0.30
CA PRO A 162 11.68 -11.06 -1.62
C PRO A 162 13.22 -11.06 -1.48
N PRO A 163 13.94 -11.55 -2.49
CA PRO A 163 15.41 -11.66 -2.41
C PRO A 163 16.14 -10.31 -2.32
N ASP A 164 15.51 -9.25 -2.81
CA ASP A 164 16.00 -7.87 -2.82
C ASP A 164 15.49 -7.02 -1.63
N PHE A 165 14.90 -7.66 -0.62
CA PHE A 165 14.40 -6.99 0.57
C PHE A 165 15.54 -6.39 1.41
N ASP A 166 15.50 -5.07 1.63
CA ASP A 166 16.54 -4.34 2.36
C ASP A 166 16.37 -4.44 3.88
N ARG A 167 17.26 -5.23 4.51
CA ARG A 167 17.25 -5.46 5.96
C ARG A 167 17.78 -4.26 6.75
N GLU A 168 18.59 -3.40 6.15
CA GLU A 168 19.05 -2.19 6.82
C GLU A 168 17.90 -1.19 7.00
N ILE A 169 17.05 -1.04 5.99
CA ILE A 169 15.82 -0.25 6.11
C ILE A 169 14.89 -0.83 7.17
N LEU A 170 14.73 -2.15 7.21
CA LEU A 170 13.94 -2.81 8.25
C LEU A 170 14.48 -2.49 9.65
N LYS A 171 15.80 -2.59 9.87
CA LYS A 171 16.43 -2.26 11.13
C LYS A 171 16.15 -0.82 11.54
N ARG A 172 16.26 0.14 10.61
CA ARG A 172 15.93 1.56 10.87
C ARG A 172 14.48 1.77 11.25
N LYS A 173 13.56 0.99 10.68
CA LYS A 173 12.15 1.00 11.10
C LYS A 173 11.97 0.46 12.52
N GLN A 174 12.65 -0.62 12.88
CA GLN A 174 12.60 -1.22 14.22
C GLN A 174 13.20 -0.29 15.28
N ASP A 175 14.34 0.31 14.98
CA ASP A 175 15.05 1.24 15.88
C ASP A 175 14.42 2.64 15.93
N GLY A 176 13.42 2.93 15.08
CA GLY A 176 12.77 4.26 14.99
C GLY A 176 13.65 5.35 14.37
N THR A 177 14.76 4.98 13.71
CA THR A 177 15.73 5.93 13.15
C THR A 177 15.49 6.28 11.69
N LEU A 178 14.51 5.66 11.03
CA LEU A 178 14.26 5.85 9.59
C LEU A 178 13.97 7.31 9.22
N PHE A 179 13.21 8.03 10.06
CA PHE A 179 12.89 9.45 9.81
C PHE A 179 14.13 10.34 9.83
N GLN A 180 15.05 10.08 10.78
CA GLN A 180 16.30 10.81 10.87
C GLN A 180 17.19 10.50 9.67
N TRP A 181 17.23 9.25 9.25
CA TRP A 181 17.99 8.83 8.06
C TRP A 181 17.50 9.54 6.80
N PHE A 182 16.19 9.72 6.59
CA PHE A 182 15.66 10.50 5.47
C PHE A 182 16.11 11.95 5.49
N LYS A 183 16.17 12.59 6.67
CA LYS A 183 16.64 13.97 6.79
C LYS A 183 18.10 14.15 6.40
N GLU A 184 18.93 13.14 6.71
CA GLU A 184 20.37 13.17 6.46
C GLU A 184 20.72 12.78 5.02
N ASN A 185 19.87 12.01 4.37
CA ASN A 185 20.08 11.47 3.01
C ASN A 185 19.02 11.99 2.04
N SER A 186 18.59 13.26 2.20
CA SER A 186 17.60 13.90 1.34
C SER A 186 17.92 13.68 -0.14
N PHE A 187 17.02 13.01 -0.84
CA PHE A 187 17.05 12.79 -2.27
C PHE A 187 16.35 13.92 -3.01
#